data_0171b31f3d9ff9cfa5bc9346abc39a1a
#
_entry.id   0171b31f3d9ff9cfa5bc9346abc39a1a
#
_cell.length_a   1.000
_cell.length_b   1.000
_cell.length_c   1.000
_cell.angle_alpha   90.00
_cell.angle_beta   90.00
_cell.angle_gamma   90.00
#
_symmetry.space_group_name_H-M   'P 1'
#
loop_
_entity.id
_entity.type
_entity.pdbx_description
1 polymer ?
#
loop_
_entity_poly.entity_id
_entity_poly.type
_entity_poly.pdbx_seq_one_letter_code
_entity_poly.pdbx_strand_id
1 'polypeptide(L)'
;MKKFVITILISSIGFSQSSQELDIWAKDASIKSFEMFRELLSIPHDANKLDDIELNVRWCEEKFADRGFITKRIVTPKAPLLLAEKTFSKTNETVLIYLQIDGQPVDPSRWFQKNPYEPVLKKQNTEGHWEIIDWSNIINYKDDWRIFARSTSDAKGPVVMFLNAMDVLKEKKLVPNFNIKVIMDFEEELGSPNLPAAVNSNRKILSADHLIIFDGPKHRSGRPTL
;
A
#
# COMPACT_ATOMS: atom_id res chain seq x y z
N MET A 1 8.76 62.31 -16.68
CA MET A 1 9.11 61.26 -15.72
C MET A 1 8.56 59.93 -16.24
N LYS A 2 9.41 59.05 -16.77
CA LYS A 2 9.02 57.71 -17.25
C LYS A 2 9.14 56.74 -16.05
N LYS A 3 7.99 56.15 -15.65
CA LYS A 3 7.96 55.12 -14.62
C LYS A 3 8.43 53.80 -15.24
N PHE A 4 9.57 53.29 -14.79
CA PHE A 4 10.02 51.91 -15.09
C PHE A 4 9.24 50.95 -14.19
N VAL A 5 8.46 50.09 -14.80
CA VAL A 5 7.85 48.94 -14.12
C VAL A 5 8.81 47.79 -14.27
N ILE A 6 9.44 47.38 -13.16
CA ILE A 6 10.26 46.18 -13.10
C ILE A 6 9.29 45.01 -12.84
N THR A 7 9.04 44.20 -13.85
CA THR A 7 8.34 42.91 -13.69
C THR A 7 9.34 41.90 -13.22
N ILE A 8 9.27 41.52 -11.93
CA ILE A 8 10.04 40.40 -11.38
C ILE A 8 9.37 39.13 -11.85
N LEU A 9 9.94 38.43 -12.82
CA LEU A 9 9.60 37.05 -13.14
C LEU A 9 10.10 36.15 -11.99
N ILE A 10 9.22 35.76 -11.09
CA ILE A 10 9.47 34.67 -10.16
C ILE A 10 9.31 33.37 -10.95
N SER A 11 10.41 32.85 -11.48
CA SER A 11 10.43 31.48 -11.97
C SER A 11 10.28 30.57 -10.76
N SER A 12 9.11 29.95 -10.61
CA SER A 12 8.94 28.82 -9.72
C SER A 12 9.79 27.66 -10.26
N ILE A 13 10.99 27.50 -9.71
CA ILE A 13 11.81 26.31 -9.94
C ILE A 13 11.06 25.19 -9.21
N GLY A 14 10.28 24.41 -9.96
CA GLY A 14 9.76 23.17 -9.48
C GLY A 14 10.92 22.22 -9.22
N PHE A 15 11.24 21.97 -7.94
CA PHE A 15 12.17 20.93 -7.57
C PHE A 15 11.51 19.58 -7.87
N SER A 16 11.77 19.03 -9.05
CA SER A 16 11.52 17.61 -9.31
C SER A 16 12.62 16.83 -8.61
N GLN A 17 12.23 15.92 -7.71
CA GLN A 17 13.18 14.98 -7.13
C GLN A 17 13.81 14.14 -8.24
N SER A 18 15.11 13.91 -8.16
CA SER A 18 15.77 13.00 -9.08
C SER A 18 15.33 11.55 -8.81
N SER A 19 15.32 10.72 -9.84
CA SER A 19 15.06 9.29 -9.67
C SER A 19 16.00 8.64 -8.65
N GLN A 20 17.25 9.09 -8.61
CA GLN A 20 18.23 8.59 -7.66
C GLN A 20 17.91 8.96 -6.20
N GLU A 21 17.38 10.16 -5.94
CA GLU A 21 16.91 10.52 -4.60
C GLU A 21 15.71 9.69 -4.18
N LEU A 22 14.75 9.45 -5.09
CA LEU A 22 13.60 8.60 -4.82
C LEU A 22 14.01 7.16 -4.51
N ASP A 23 14.99 6.61 -5.23
CA ASP A 23 15.52 5.26 -4.97
C ASP A 23 16.15 5.16 -3.58
N ILE A 24 16.94 6.18 -3.16
CA ILE A 24 17.52 6.22 -1.81
C ILE A 24 16.41 6.28 -0.75
N TRP A 25 15.44 7.17 -0.91
CA TRP A 25 14.33 7.30 0.04
C TRP A 25 13.50 6.01 0.11
N ALA A 26 13.21 5.39 -1.03
CA ALA A 26 12.46 4.14 -1.09
C ALA A 26 13.20 3.02 -0.35
N LYS A 27 14.52 2.90 -0.53
CA LYS A 27 15.34 1.89 0.14
C LYS A 27 15.36 2.09 1.65
N ASP A 28 15.65 3.31 2.12
CA ASP A 28 15.70 3.63 3.55
C ASP A 28 14.33 3.42 4.22
N ALA A 29 13.27 3.82 3.54
CA ALA A 29 11.92 3.67 4.02
C ALA A 29 11.47 2.20 4.04
N SER A 30 11.86 1.40 3.05
CA SER A 30 11.56 -0.04 3.03
C SER A 30 12.13 -0.76 4.25
N ILE A 31 13.38 -0.46 4.62
CA ILE A 31 14.02 -1.05 5.80
C ILE A 31 13.20 -0.73 7.06
N LYS A 32 12.75 0.52 7.22
CA LYS A 32 11.93 0.97 8.36
C LYS A 32 10.53 0.30 8.39
N SER A 33 10.00 -0.08 7.21
CA SER A 33 8.65 -0.64 7.09
C SER A 33 8.58 -2.16 7.25
N PHE A 34 9.71 -2.87 7.24
CA PHE A 34 9.68 -4.34 7.26
C PHE A 34 9.04 -4.94 8.52
N GLU A 35 9.17 -4.30 9.68
CA GLU A 35 8.51 -4.80 10.90
C GLU A 35 6.99 -4.60 10.82
N MET A 36 6.51 -3.47 10.31
CA MET A 36 5.08 -3.25 10.03
C MET A 36 4.58 -4.26 9.00
N PHE A 37 5.38 -4.58 7.99
CA PHE A 37 5.03 -5.58 7.00
C PHE A 37 4.96 -6.98 7.60
N ARG A 38 5.92 -7.34 8.43
CA ARG A 38 5.92 -8.61 9.18
C ARG A 38 4.68 -8.74 10.06
N GLU A 39 4.34 -7.68 10.79
CA GLU A 39 3.12 -7.60 11.61
C GLU A 39 1.87 -7.91 10.74
N LEU A 40 1.70 -7.18 9.62
CA LEU A 40 0.55 -7.37 8.74
C LEU A 40 0.50 -8.79 8.15
N LEU A 41 1.64 -9.33 7.70
CA LEU A 41 1.72 -10.68 7.14
C LEU A 41 1.35 -11.77 8.16
N SER A 42 1.52 -11.50 9.45
CA SER A 42 1.19 -12.44 10.52
C SER A 42 -0.30 -12.49 10.86
N ILE A 43 -1.10 -11.56 10.36
CA ILE A 43 -2.55 -11.56 10.52
C ILE A 43 -3.18 -12.48 9.46
N PRO A 44 -3.91 -13.54 9.85
CA PRO A 44 -4.71 -14.33 8.90
C PRO A 44 -5.70 -13.45 8.15
N HIS A 45 -6.00 -13.81 6.88
CA HIS A 45 -6.84 -12.98 6.02
C HIS A 45 -7.59 -13.79 4.96
N ASP A 46 -7.99 -15.02 5.31
CA ASP A 46 -8.85 -15.84 4.46
C ASP A 46 -10.17 -15.11 4.23
N ALA A 47 -10.47 -14.75 2.96
CA ALA A 47 -11.66 -14.01 2.57
C ALA A 47 -12.99 -14.68 2.96
N ASN A 48 -12.96 -16.00 3.23
CA ASN A 48 -14.14 -16.75 3.72
C ASN A 48 -14.31 -16.66 5.24
N LYS A 49 -13.35 -16.09 5.98
CA LYS A 49 -13.37 -15.99 7.45
C LYS A 49 -13.49 -14.54 7.89
N LEU A 50 -14.70 -14.13 8.19
CA LEU A 50 -14.99 -12.74 8.57
C LEU A 50 -14.21 -12.27 9.80
N ASP A 51 -13.90 -13.15 10.75
CA ASP A 51 -13.08 -12.81 11.92
C ASP A 51 -11.65 -12.47 11.51
N ASP A 52 -11.06 -13.21 10.57
CA ASP A 52 -9.73 -12.91 10.03
C ASP A 52 -9.75 -11.57 9.29
N ILE A 53 -10.79 -11.33 8.49
CA ILE A 53 -10.98 -10.05 7.76
C ILE A 53 -11.14 -8.88 8.73
N GLU A 54 -11.92 -9.04 9.80
CA GLU A 54 -12.12 -7.97 10.80
C GLU A 54 -10.80 -7.54 11.46
N LEU A 55 -9.87 -8.47 11.70
CA LEU A 55 -8.53 -8.13 12.22
C LEU A 55 -7.76 -7.26 11.22
N ASN A 56 -7.83 -7.57 9.94
CA ASN A 56 -7.17 -6.78 8.89
C ASN A 56 -7.82 -5.41 8.72
N VAL A 57 -9.15 -5.31 8.79
CA VAL A 57 -9.88 -4.02 8.75
C VAL A 57 -9.41 -3.12 9.88
N ARG A 58 -9.37 -3.61 11.13
CA ARG A 58 -8.92 -2.84 12.29
C ARG A 58 -7.47 -2.40 12.17
N TRP A 59 -6.61 -3.28 11.70
CA TRP A 59 -5.20 -2.94 11.46
C TRP A 59 -5.09 -1.79 10.45
N CYS A 60 -5.85 -1.85 9.36
CA CYS A 60 -5.88 -0.78 8.37
C CYS A 60 -6.42 0.53 8.96
N GLU A 61 -7.53 0.49 9.69
CA GLU A 61 -8.08 1.68 10.36
C GLU A 61 -7.03 2.38 11.24
N GLU A 62 -6.30 1.61 12.05
CA GLU A 62 -5.22 2.11 12.91
C GLU A 62 -4.10 2.73 12.09
N LYS A 63 -3.52 1.98 11.13
CA LYS A 63 -2.35 2.44 10.37
C LYS A 63 -2.64 3.63 9.45
N PHE A 64 -3.86 3.73 8.93
CA PHE A 64 -4.30 4.91 8.19
C PHE A 64 -4.53 6.11 9.12
N ALA A 65 -5.15 5.91 10.27
CA ALA A 65 -5.38 6.97 11.27
C ALA A 65 -4.06 7.56 11.79
N ASP A 66 -3.03 6.75 12.04
CA ASP A 66 -1.68 7.17 12.46
C ASP A 66 -1.03 8.14 11.45
N ARG A 67 -1.44 8.05 10.19
CA ARG A 67 -0.97 8.90 9.08
C ARG A 67 -1.91 10.07 8.79
N GLY A 68 -2.91 10.28 9.65
CA GLY A 68 -3.85 11.40 9.58
C GLY A 68 -4.92 11.23 8.50
N PHE A 69 -5.25 10.01 8.12
CA PHE A 69 -6.45 9.71 7.34
C PHE A 69 -7.67 9.63 8.25
N ILE A 70 -8.81 10.04 7.74
CA ILE A 70 -10.11 9.79 8.35
C ILE A 70 -10.66 8.52 7.71
N THR A 71 -10.96 7.51 8.52
CA THR A 71 -11.45 6.23 8.05
C THR A 71 -12.96 6.10 8.23
N LYS A 72 -13.61 5.36 7.31
CA LYS A 72 -15.03 5.06 7.35
C LYS A 72 -15.27 3.69 6.74
N ARG A 73 -15.97 2.83 7.46
CA ARG A 73 -16.47 1.57 6.92
C ARG A 73 -17.70 1.80 6.05
N ILE A 74 -17.69 1.22 4.87
CA ILE A 74 -18.86 1.11 3.99
C ILE A 74 -19.42 -0.28 4.20
N VAL A 75 -20.64 -0.34 4.74
CA VAL A 75 -21.30 -1.60 5.07
C VAL A 75 -21.67 -2.36 3.81
N THR A 76 -21.40 -3.64 3.78
CA THR A 76 -21.80 -4.60 2.77
C THR A 76 -22.45 -5.82 3.42
N PRO A 77 -23.04 -6.76 2.67
CA PRO A 77 -23.60 -7.99 3.23
C PRO A 77 -22.60 -8.91 3.94
N LYS A 78 -21.28 -8.79 3.64
CA LYS A 78 -20.23 -9.59 4.27
C LYS A 78 -19.10 -8.71 4.81
N ALA A 79 -17.92 -8.75 4.19
CA ALA A 79 -16.81 -7.92 4.58
C ALA A 79 -17.05 -6.44 4.21
N PRO A 80 -16.82 -5.47 5.10
CA PRO A 80 -16.98 -4.06 4.76
C PRO A 80 -15.92 -3.64 3.73
N LEU A 81 -16.18 -2.57 2.99
CA LEU A 81 -15.10 -1.79 2.39
C LEU A 81 -14.61 -0.75 3.40
N LEU A 82 -13.33 -0.41 3.34
CA LEU A 82 -12.78 0.68 4.14
C LEU A 82 -12.41 1.85 3.23
N LEU A 83 -13.06 3.00 3.46
CA LEU A 83 -12.68 4.27 2.87
C LEU A 83 -11.76 5.01 3.84
N ALA A 84 -10.58 5.42 3.37
CA ALA A 84 -9.66 6.28 4.10
C ALA A 84 -9.42 7.57 3.29
N GLU A 85 -9.60 8.74 3.90
CA GLU A 85 -9.53 10.04 3.21
C GLU A 85 -8.52 10.95 3.88
N LYS A 86 -7.69 11.62 3.07
CA LYS A 86 -6.77 12.67 3.53
C LYS A 86 -6.84 13.86 2.57
N THR A 87 -7.37 14.98 3.08
CA THR A 87 -7.50 16.22 2.34
C THR A 87 -6.36 17.17 2.68
N PHE A 88 -5.59 17.58 1.68
CA PHE A 88 -4.51 18.57 1.82
C PHE A 88 -4.99 19.98 1.48
N SER A 89 -5.88 20.14 0.50
CA SER A 89 -6.54 21.40 0.16
C SER A 89 -7.91 21.14 -0.48
N LYS A 90 -8.86 22.06 -0.22
CA LYS A 90 -10.21 21.98 -0.83
C LYS A 90 -10.21 22.23 -2.34
N THR A 91 -9.16 22.85 -2.86
CA THR A 91 -9.01 23.19 -4.28
C THR A 91 -8.21 22.18 -5.08
N ASN A 92 -7.62 21.18 -4.40
CA ASN A 92 -6.86 20.14 -5.07
C ASN A 92 -7.77 19.09 -5.70
N GLU A 93 -7.34 18.54 -6.83
CA GLU A 93 -7.90 17.31 -7.38
C GLU A 93 -7.76 16.16 -6.38
N THR A 94 -8.58 15.15 -6.53
CA THR A 94 -8.60 13.97 -5.65
C THR A 94 -8.21 12.73 -6.45
N VAL A 95 -7.26 11.99 -5.92
CA VAL A 95 -6.87 10.67 -6.43
C VAL A 95 -7.52 9.61 -5.54
N LEU A 96 -8.30 8.71 -6.14
CA LEU A 96 -8.82 7.51 -5.50
C LEU A 96 -7.87 6.36 -5.79
N ILE A 97 -7.40 5.71 -4.73
CA ILE A 97 -6.52 4.55 -4.81
C ILE A 97 -7.33 3.33 -4.37
N TYR A 98 -7.34 2.29 -5.21
CA TYR A 98 -7.89 1.00 -4.86
C TYR A 98 -6.79 0.09 -4.34
N LEU A 99 -7.01 -0.50 -3.18
CA LEU A 99 -6.16 -1.51 -2.55
C LEU A 99 -7.01 -2.71 -2.11
N GLN A 100 -6.40 -3.86 -1.99
CA GLN A 100 -6.99 -5.09 -1.47
C GLN A 100 -6.06 -5.72 -0.44
N ILE A 101 -6.58 -6.60 0.40
CA ILE A 101 -5.78 -7.16 1.49
C ILE A 101 -6.19 -8.57 1.89
N ASP A 102 -7.31 -9.06 1.38
CA ASP A 102 -7.76 -10.43 1.62
C ASP A 102 -6.89 -11.46 0.90
N GLY A 103 -7.17 -12.71 1.10
CA GLY A 103 -6.44 -13.81 0.47
C GLY A 103 -7.31 -15.05 0.33
N GLN A 104 -6.98 -15.86 -0.65
CA GLN A 104 -7.59 -17.17 -0.80
C GLN A 104 -7.22 -18.10 0.35
N PRO A 105 -8.04 -19.11 0.66
CA PRO A 105 -7.71 -20.16 1.61
C PRO A 105 -6.35 -20.79 1.33
N VAL A 106 -5.66 -21.19 2.37
CA VAL A 106 -4.38 -21.87 2.28
C VAL A 106 -4.45 -23.26 2.92
N ASP A 107 -3.73 -24.20 2.35
CA ASP A 107 -3.46 -25.50 2.96
C ASP A 107 -2.06 -25.48 3.59
N PRO A 108 -1.93 -25.36 4.92
CA PRO A 108 -0.63 -25.29 5.59
C PRO A 108 0.27 -26.49 5.34
N SER A 109 -0.30 -27.68 5.05
CA SER A 109 0.47 -28.88 4.76
C SER A 109 1.30 -28.80 3.48
N ARG A 110 0.94 -27.88 2.59
CA ARG A 110 1.60 -27.62 1.30
C ARG A 110 2.62 -26.48 1.36
N TRP A 111 2.80 -25.88 2.54
CA TRP A 111 3.77 -24.82 2.74
C TRP A 111 5.10 -25.34 3.24
N PHE A 112 6.18 -24.76 2.74
CA PHE A 112 7.53 -25.17 3.14
C PHE A 112 7.88 -24.75 4.58
N GLN A 113 7.38 -23.58 5.03
CA GLN A 113 7.45 -23.15 6.43
C GLN A 113 6.24 -23.67 7.22
N LYS A 114 6.39 -23.71 8.54
CA LYS A 114 5.40 -24.27 9.46
C LYS A 114 3.99 -23.65 9.33
N ASN A 115 3.93 -22.34 9.05
CA ASN A 115 2.67 -21.61 9.00
C ASN A 115 2.71 -20.59 7.83
N PRO A 116 1.69 -20.55 6.95
CA PRO A 116 1.58 -19.55 5.88
C PRO A 116 1.59 -18.09 6.37
N TYR A 117 1.16 -17.86 7.60
CA TYR A 117 1.11 -16.55 8.28
C TYR A 117 2.31 -16.31 9.21
N GLU A 118 3.36 -17.09 9.08
CA GLU A 118 4.64 -16.86 9.73
C GLU A 118 5.65 -16.37 8.68
N PRO A 119 5.86 -15.04 8.55
CA PRO A 119 6.75 -14.49 7.54
C PRO A 119 8.19 -14.91 7.78
N VAL A 120 8.83 -15.41 6.75
CA VAL A 120 10.25 -15.79 6.78
C VAL A 120 11.02 -15.05 5.69
N LEU A 121 12.26 -14.67 6.03
CA LEU A 121 13.19 -14.10 5.06
C LEU A 121 14.00 -15.23 4.43
N LYS A 122 14.12 -15.23 3.10
CA LYS A 122 14.91 -16.24 2.37
C LYS A 122 15.88 -15.58 1.40
N LYS A 123 16.99 -16.26 1.16
CA LYS A 123 17.94 -16.02 0.07
C LYS A 123 18.10 -17.29 -0.77
N GLN A 124 18.57 -17.14 -2.00
CA GLN A 124 19.01 -18.30 -2.77
C GLN A 124 20.44 -18.68 -2.41
N ASN A 125 20.69 -19.99 -2.33
CA ASN A 125 22.05 -20.52 -2.25
C ASN A 125 22.68 -20.60 -3.66
N THR A 126 23.91 -21.12 -3.73
CA THR A 126 24.66 -21.25 -5.00
C THR A 126 24.01 -22.18 -6.02
N GLU A 127 23.11 -23.06 -5.58
CA GLU A 127 22.35 -23.99 -6.41
C GLU A 127 20.99 -23.45 -6.83
N GLY A 128 20.63 -22.22 -6.38
CA GLY A 128 19.37 -21.57 -6.67
C GLY A 128 18.21 -21.98 -5.74
N HIS A 129 18.47 -22.78 -4.70
CA HIS A 129 17.45 -23.17 -3.72
C HIS A 129 17.25 -22.06 -2.68
N TRP A 130 15.98 -21.87 -2.26
CA TRP A 130 15.63 -20.90 -1.23
C TRP A 130 15.92 -21.45 0.17
N GLU A 131 16.74 -20.73 0.93
CA GLU A 131 17.10 -21.01 2.32
C GLU A 131 16.57 -19.92 3.24
N ILE A 132 15.97 -20.32 4.37
CA ILE A 132 15.55 -19.39 5.41
C ILE A 132 16.79 -18.80 6.07
N ILE A 133 16.82 -17.49 6.21
CA ILE A 133 17.83 -16.76 6.97
C ILE A 133 17.16 -16.03 8.13
N ASP A 134 17.94 -15.71 9.16
CA ASP A 134 17.40 -15.01 10.32
C ASP A 134 16.80 -13.67 9.93
N TRP A 135 15.62 -13.35 10.47
CA TRP A 135 14.90 -12.13 10.17
C TRP A 135 15.69 -10.86 10.49
N SER A 136 16.55 -10.90 11.52
CA SER A 136 17.40 -9.74 11.87
C SER A 136 18.30 -9.25 10.74
N ASN A 137 18.58 -10.11 9.74
CA ASN A 137 19.32 -9.71 8.55
C ASN A 137 18.58 -8.69 7.68
N ILE A 138 17.27 -8.49 7.88
CA ILE A 138 16.44 -7.60 7.08
C ILE A 138 16.94 -6.15 7.07
N ILE A 139 17.63 -5.71 8.11
CA ILE A 139 18.27 -4.38 8.18
C ILE A 139 19.36 -4.19 7.11
N ASN A 140 19.94 -5.29 6.63
CA ASN A 140 20.93 -5.34 5.57
C ASN A 140 20.35 -5.99 4.30
N TYR A 141 19.06 -5.81 4.09
CA TYR A 141 18.30 -6.36 2.97
C TYR A 141 19.04 -6.21 1.63
N LYS A 142 18.96 -7.26 0.83
CA LYS A 142 19.49 -7.31 -0.54
C LYS A 142 18.37 -7.55 -1.53
N ASP A 143 18.50 -7.00 -2.73
CA ASP A 143 17.45 -7.02 -3.75
C ASP A 143 17.11 -8.43 -4.28
N ASP A 144 17.98 -9.41 -4.07
CA ASP A 144 17.77 -10.81 -4.40
C ASP A 144 17.11 -11.63 -3.26
N TRP A 145 16.96 -11.06 -2.07
CA TRP A 145 16.26 -11.70 -0.98
C TRP A 145 14.74 -11.58 -1.14
N ARG A 146 14.00 -12.47 -0.48
CA ARG A 146 12.53 -12.46 -0.55
C ARG A 146 11.94 -12.77 0.81
N ILE A 147 10.80 -12.12 1.09
CA ILE A 147 9.93 -12.46 2.22
C ILE A 147 8.89 -13.44 1.71
N PHE A 148 8.72 -14.54 2.42
CA PHE A 148 7.75 -15.58 2.12
C PHE A 148 6.68 -15.65 3.20
N ALA A 149 5.46 -15.36 2.84
CA ALA A 149 4.25 -15.55 3.62
C ALA A 149 3.04 -15.53 2.66
N ARG A 150 1.86 -15.89 3.13
CA ARG A 150 0.64 -15.71 2.33
C ARG A 150 0.40 -14.23 2.04
N SER A 151 0.03 -13.92 0.81
CA SER A 151 -0.27 -12.57 0.28
C SER A 151 0.84 -11.52 0.47
N THR A 152 2.11 -11.95 0.51
CA THR A 152 3.25 -11.01 0.58
C THR A 152 3.27 -10.05 -0.60
N SER A 153 2.97 -10.52 -1.80
CA SER A 153 2.90 -9.70 -3.02
C SER A 153 1.47 -9.27 -3.31
N ASP A 154 0.55 -10.21 -3.26
CA ASP A 154 -0.84 -10.07 -3.62
C ASP A 154 -1.71 -10.32 -2.37
N ALA A 155 -2.19 -9.25 -1.65
CA ALA A 155 -1.79 -7.88 -1.95
C ALA A 155 -1.47 -7.06 -0.69
N LYS A 156 -0.90 -7.68 0.36
CA LYS A 156 -0.46 -6.96 1.59
C LYS A 156 0.76 -6.06 1.33
N GLY A 157 1.63 -6.44 0.39
CA GLY A 157 2.77 -5.63 -0.02
C GLY A 157 2.39 -4.24 -0.50
N PRO A 158 1.50 -4.09 -1.50
CA PRO A 158 1.01 -2.80 -1.98
C PRO A 158 0.45 -1.89 -0.89
N VAL A 159 -0.26 -2.45 0.10
CA VAL A 159 -0.77 -1.67 1.24
C VAL A 159 0.36 -1.07 2.05
N VAL A 160 1.37 -1.87 2.41
CA VAL A 160 2.54 -1.38 3.16
C VAL A 160 3.36 -0.40 2.33
N MET A 161 3.53 -0.62 1.02
CA MET A 161 4.20 0.32 0.13
C MET A 161 3.50 1.68 0.11
N PHE A 162 2.17 1.71 0.06
CA PHE A 162 1.40 2.94 0.14
C PHE A 162 1.58 3.65 1.49
N LEU A 163 1.43 2.94 2.60
CA LEU A 163 1.61 3.50 3.94
C LEU A 163 3.02 4.06 4.13
N ASN A 164 4.03 3.34 3.62
CA ASN A 164 5.42 3.75 3.65
C ASN A 164 5.67 5.03 2.82
N ALA A 165 5.04 5.16 1.66
CA ALA A 165 5.11 6.39 0.87
C ALA A 165 4.54 7.60 1.65
N MET A 166 3.48 7.40 2.43
CA MET A 166 2.94 8.45 3.31
C MET A 166 3.93 8.82 4.43
N ASP A 167 4.66 7.86 4.97
CA ASP A 167 5.71 8.10 5.98
C ASP A 167 6.88 8.89 5.39
N VAL A 168 7.31 8.56 4.16
CA VAL A 168 8.34 9.33 3.43
C VAL A 168 7.90 10.77 3.22
N LEU A 169 6.68 11.00 2.75
CA LEU A 169 6.16 12.36 2.57
C LEU A 169 6.20 13.17 3.88
N LYS A 170 5.81 12.54 4.99
CA LYS A 170 5.85 13.15 6.32
C LYS A 170 7.29 13.46 6.75
N GLU A 171 8.22 12.49 6.63
CA GLU A 171 9.64 12.64 7.00
C GLU A 171 10.32 13.75 6.19
N LYS A 172 10.06 13.79 4.88
CA LYS A 172 10.62 14.80 3.98
C LYS A 172 9.86 16.14 4.00
N LYS A 173 8.78 16.25 4.79
CA LYS A 173 7.91 17.43 4.88
C LYS A 173 7.33 17.84 3.52
N LEU A 174 7.05 16.85 2.68
CA LEU A 174 6.43 17.05 1.37
C LEU A 174 4.91 16.99 1.51
N VAL A 175 4.24 17.91 0.85
CA VAL A 175 2.78 17.97 0.82
C VAL A 175 2.32 17.74 -0.61
N PRO A 176 1.54 16.68 -0.87
CA PRO A 176 0.96 16.45 -2.19
C PRO A 176 0.09 17.62 -2.63
N ASN A 177 0.10 17.92 -3.93
CA ASN A 177 -0.80 18.90 -4.55
C ASN A 177 -2.13 18.26 -4.98
N PHE A 178 -2.47 17.11 -4.47
CA PHE A 178 -3.74 16.39 -4.65
C PHE A 178 -4.21 15.83 -3.32
N ASN A 179 -5.52 15.61 -3.21
CA ASN A 179 -6.13 14.91 -2.08
C ASN A 179 -6.11 13.41 -2.34
N ILE A 180 -6.12 12.62 -1.28
CA ILE A 180 -6.04 11.17 -1.38
C ILE A 180 -7.29 10.56 -0.76
N LYS A 181 -7.93 9.68 -1.51
CA LYS A 181 -8.88 8.68 -1.03
C LYS A 181 -8.31 7.30 -1.28
N VAL A 182 -8.50 6.40 -0.35
CA VAL A 182 -8.19 4.99 -0.53
C VAL A 182 -9.45 4.21 -0.27
N ILE A 183 -9.84 3.35 -1.21
CA ILE A 183 -10.86 2.34 -0.98
C ILE A 183 -10.19 0.97 -0.91
N MET A 184 -10.43 0.25 0.19
CA MET A 184 -9.89 -1.08 0.40
C MET A 184 -10.98 -2.11 0.28
N ASP A 185 -10.74 -3.12 -0.54
CA ASP A 185 -11.57 -4.31 -0.68
C ASP A 185 -10.99 -5.45 0.18
N PHE A 186 -11.87 -6.20 0.80
CA PHE A 186 -11.54 -7.35 1.64
C PHE A 186 -12.22 -8.64 1.13
N GLU A 187 -12.74 -8.63 -0.10
CA GLU A 187 -13.34 -9.75 -0.81
C GLU A 187 -12.88 -9.83 -2.26
N GLU A 188 -11.71 -9.24 -2.60
CA GLU A 188 -11.21 -9.20 -3.98
C GLU A 188 -10.96 -10.61 -4.51
N GLU A 189 -10.35 -11.48 -3.73
CA GLU A 189 -10.04 -12.87 -4.08
C GLU A 189 -11.30 -13.76 -4.25
N LEU A 190 -12.46 -13.24 -3.86
CA LEU A 190 -13.77 -13.84 -4.14
C LEU A 190 -14.48 -13.18 -5.35
N GLY A 191 -13.78 -12.30 -6.08
CA GLY A 191 -14.32 -11.56 -7.22
C GLY A 191 -15.09 -10.30 -6.84
N SER A 192 -14.81 -9.70 -5.68
CA SER A 192 -15.41 -8.44 -5.21
C SER A 192 -16.96 -8.42 -5.29
N PRO A 193 -17.69 -9.41 -4.79
CA PRO A 193 -19.11 -9.57 -5.08
C PRO A 193 -19.98 -8.41 -4.58
N ASN A 194 -19.51 -7.69 -3.55
CA ASN A 194 -20.23 -6.59 -2.93
C ASN A 194 -19.77 -5.21 -3.38
N LEU A 195 -18.59 -5.09 -4.01
CA LEU A 195 -17.97 -3.83 -4.41
C LEU A 195 -18.85 -3.01 -5.38
N PRO A 196 -19.44 -3.57 -6.47
CA PRO A 196 -20.21 -2.77 -7.41
C PRO A 196 -21.43 -2.10 -6.77
N ALA A 197 -22.17 -2.82 -5.91
CA ALA A 197 -23.33 -2.27 -5.23
C ALA A 197 -22.93 -1.20 -4.20
N ALA A 198 -21.87 -1.45 -3.43
CA ALA A 198 -21.33 -0.50 -2.45
C ALA A 198 -20.84 0.79 -3.12
N VAL A 199 -20.10 0.70 -4.23
CA VAL A 199 -19.65 1.87 -5.01
C VAL A 199 -20.85 2.64 -5.55
N ASN A 200 -21.84 1.97 -6.14
CA ASN A 200 -23.05 2.63 -6.67
C ASN A 200 -23.80 3.41 -5.60
N SER A 201 -23.94 2.85 -4.40
CA SER A 201 -24.67 3.48 -3.28
C SER A 201 -23.86 4.63 -2.64
N ASN A 202 -22.54 4.65 -2.84
CA ASN A 202 -21.64 5.61 -2.20
C ASN A 202 -20.91 6.53 -3.18
N ARG A 203 -21.41 6.67 -4.42
CA ARG A 203 -20.78 7.47 -5.50
C ARG A 203 -20.31 8.85 -5.05
N LYS A 204 -21.12 9.55 -4.24
CA LYS A 204 -20.81 10.90 -3.78
C LYS A 204 -19.55 10.96 -2.94
N ILE A 205 -19.37 10.04 -2.00
CA ILE A 205 -18.18 10.02 -1.12
C ILE A 205 -16.97 9.41 -1.80
N LEU A 206 -17.16 8.55 -2.81
CA LEU A 206 -16.10 7.91 -3.59
C LEU A 206 -15.70 8.72 -4.83
N SER A 207 -16.39 9.83 -5.13
CA SER A 207 -16.05 10.68 -6.27
C SER A 207 -14.61 11.18 -6.18
N ALA A 208 -13.89 11.08 -7.29
CA ALA A 208 -12.51 11.49 -7.45
C ALA A 208 -12.25 11.88 -8.91
N ASP A 209 -11.15 12.58 -9.17
CA ASP A 209 -10.75 13.01 -10.51
C ASP A 209 -9.91 11.94 -11.21
N HIS A 210 -9.15 11.15 -10.42
CA HIS A 210 -8.30 10.07 -10.92
C HIS A 210 -8.50 8.81 -10.10
N LEU A 211 -8.31 7.65 -10.74
CA LEU A 211 -8.32 6.33 -10.11
C LEU A 211 -6.99 5.63 -10.39
N ILE A 212 -6.37 5.10 -9.34
CA ILE A 212 -5.20 4.25 -9.44
C ILE A 212 -5.53 2.92 -8.75
N ILE A 213 -5.28 1.81 -9.43
CA ILE A 213 -5.46 0.45 -8.90
C ILE A 213 -4.08 -0.14 -8.66
N PHE A 214 -3.78 -0.51 -7.42
CA PHE A 214 -2.56 -1.22 -7.08
C PHE A 214 -2.79 -2.72 -7.10
N ASP A 215 -2.84 -3.26 -8.30
CA ASP A 215 -3.05 -4.68 -8.57
C ASP A 215 -2.32 -5.09 -9.84
N GLY A 216 -2.23 -6.40 -10.04
CA GLY A 216 -1.66 -6.99 -11.24
C GLY A 216 -0.19 -7.38 -11.15
N PRO A 217 0.26 -8.24 -12.08
CA PRO A 217 1.61 -8.77 -12.09
C PRO A 217 2.62 -7.71 -12.56
N LYS A 218 3.83 -7.79 -12.03
CA LYS A 218 4.96 -7.02 -12.53
C LYS A 218 5.24 -7.37 -13.99
N HIS A 219 5.42 -6.36 -14.85
CA HIS A 219 5.81 -6.59 -16.25
C HIS A 219 7.13 -7.36 -16.34
N ARG A 220 7.27 -8.23 -17.36
CA ARG A 220 8.46 -9.08 -17.55
C ARG A 220 9.78 -8.30 -17.64
N SER A 221 9.74 -7.04 -18.09
CA SER A 221 10.91 -6.15 -18.11
C SER A 221 11.29 -5.59 -16.74
N GLY A 222 10.54 -5.90 -15.67
CA GLY A 222 10.73 -5.32 -14.35
C GLY A 222 10.18 -3.90 -14.18
N ARG A 223 9.56 -3.32 -15.22
CA ARG A 223 8.90 -2.01 -15.17
C ARG A 223 7.49 -2.13 -14.59
N PRO A 224 6.93 -1.06 -14.01
CA PRO A 224 5.53 -1.02 -13.66
C PRO A 224 4.65 -1.32 -14.89
N THR A 225 3.53 -2.00 -14.66
CA THR A 225 2.47 -2.19 -15.67
C THR A 225 1.43 -1.08 -15.43
N LEU A 226 1.06 -0.37 -16.48
CA LEU A 226 0.01 0.65 -16.46
C LEU A 226 -1.12 0.22 -17.39
#